data_c9972236c2ac048ec5a8b25284233a63
#
_entry.id   c9972236c2ac048ec5a8b25284233a63
#
_cell.length_a   1.000
_cell.length_b   1.000
_cell.length_c   1.000
_cell.angle_alpha   90.00
_cell.angle_beta   90.00
_cell.angle_gamma   90.00
#
_symmetry.space_group_name_H-M   'P 1'
#
loop_
_entity.id
_entity.type
_entity.pdbx_description
1 polymer ?
#
loop_
_entity_poly.entity_id
_entity_poly.type
_entity_poly.pdbx_seq_one_letter_code
_entity_poly.pdbx_strand_id
1 'polypeptide(L)'
;MKNPLQKRYKRELRQDLGKYIAIFLFMVLSIGFISGFLVAGTSMKAAYDQSFKKYNIEDGHFILKEKADKDLIKTLQDDEHVKLYSQPYIEEKATDDNTYRIYANRSKVNKISVLSGRMAKADDEIAIDRLFAENNDIKVGDSI
;
A
#
# COMPACT_ATOMS: atom_id res chain seq x y z
N MET A 1 33.02 52.64 -17.79
CA MET A 1 32.84 52.21 -19.20
C MET A 1 32.05 50.89 -19.20
N LYS A 2 30.87 50.82 -19.80
CA LYS A 2 30.10 49.58 -19.89
C LYS A 2 30.76 48.65 -20.92
N ASN A 3 31.13 47.45 -20.48
CA ASN A 3 31.86 46.45 -21.25
C ASN A 3 31.08 46.12 -22.55
N PRO A 4 31.62 46.33 -23.74
CA PRO A 4 30.91 46.12 -25.01
C PRO A 4 30.44 44.68 -25.21
N LEU A 5 31.07 43.70 -24.57
CA LEU A 5 30.67 42.30 -24.55
C LEU A 5 29.28 42.07 -23.90
N GLN A 6 28.95 42.81 -22.85
CA GLN A 6 27.64 42.65 -22.17
C GLN A 6 26.44 43.10 -23.06
N LYS A 7 26.66 44.07 -23.94
CA LYS A 7 25.62 44.47 -24.91
C LYS A 7 25.39 43.40 -25.97
N ARG A 8 26.47 42.73 -26.39
CA ARG A 8 26.41 41.67 -27.39
C ARG A 8 25.65 40.45 -26.87
N TYR A 9 25.93 40.00 -25.63
CA TYR A 9 25.20 38.89 -25.00
C TYR A 9 23.69 39.13 -24.89
N LYS A 10 23.28 40.32 -24.47
CA LYS A 10 21.85 40.68 -24.40
C LYS A 10 21.17 40.64 -25.74
N ARG A 11 21.82 41.02 -26.81
CA ARG A 11 21.26 41.03 -28.16
C ARG A 11 21.17 39.61 -28.72
N GLU A 12 22.22 38.80 -28.57
CA GLU A 12 22.22 37.40 -28.98
C GLU A 12 21.14 36.59 -28.19
N LEU A 13 21.06 36.82 -26.88
CA LEU A 13 20.04 36.15 -26.08
C LEU A 13 18.60 36.46 -26.54
N ARG A 14 18.34 37.69 -26.94
CA ARG A 14 17.02 38.08 -27.47
C ARG A 14 16.75 37.55 -28.89
N GLN A 15 17.78 37.45 -29.70
CA GLN A 15 17.67 37.03 -31.10
C GLN A 15 17.44 35.51 -31.19
N ASP A 16 18.05 34.72 -30.28
CA ASP A 16 17.94 33.27 -30.22
C ASP A 16 17.18 32.77 -28.99
N LEU A 17 16.30 33.60 -28.41
CA LEU A 17 15.59 33.32 -27.19
C LEU A 17 14.86 31.96 -27.21
N GLY A 18 14.27 31.60 -28.35
CA GLY A 18 13.59 30.30 -28.51
C GLY A 18 14.50 29.10 -28.33
N LYS A 19 15.75 29.17 -28.80
CA LYS A 19 16.72 28.08 -28.64
C LYS A 19 17.13 27.94 -27.18
N TYR A 20 17.39 29.04 -26.50
CA TYR A 20 17.78 29.02 -25.08
C TYR A 20 16.64 28.52 -24.18
N ILE A 21 15.40 28.93 -24.46
CA ILE A 21 14.23 28.42 -23.73
C ILE A 21 14.05 26.91 -23.96
N ALA A 22 14.21 26.45 -25.20
CA ALA A 22 14.08 25.02 -25.51
C ALA A 22 15.12 24.20 -24.76
N ILE A 23 16.40 24.64 -24.76
CA ILE A 23 17.49 23.96 -24.01
C ILE A 23 17.19 23.99 -22.51
N PHE A 24 16.77 25.13 -21.97
CA PHE A 24 16.45 25.26 -20.55
C PHE A 24 15.30 24.33 -20.15
N LEU A 25 14.20 24.30 -20.91
CA LEU A 25 13.08 23.40 -20.66
C LEU A 25 13.51 21.93 -20.72
N PHE A 26 14.33 21.57 -21.72
CA PHE A 26 14.86 20.23 -21.83
C PHE A 26 15.69 19.83 -20.62
N MET A 27 16.56 20.71 -20.13
CA MET A 27 17.33 20.47 -18.90
C MET A 27 16.43 20.29 -17.67
N VAL A 28 15.45 21.19 -17.50
CA VAL A 28 14.51 21.13 -16.37
C VAL A 28 13.71 19.81 -16.40
N LEU A 29 13.20 19.42 -17.57
CA LEU A 29 12.47 18.17 -17.74
C LEU A 29 13.34 16.95 -17.47
N SER A 30 14.59 16.95 -17.97
CA SER A 30 15.52 15.83 -17.76
C SER A 30 15.88 15.67 -16.29
N ILE A 31 16.24 16.75 -15.61
CA ILE A 31 16.56 16.72 -14.15
C ILE A 31 15.32 16.33 -13.35
N GLY A 32 14.16 16.90 -13.67
CA GLY A 32 12.88 16.58 -13.02
C GLY A 32 12.50 15.10 -13.15
N PHE A 33 12.68 14.55 -14.34
CA PHE A 33 12.40 13.15 -14.62
C PHE A 33 13.31 12.21 -13.81
N ILE A 34 14.63 12.43 -13.86
CA ILE A 34 15.60 11.61 -13.11
C ILE A 34 15.34 11.72 -11.60
N SER A 35 15.14 12.93 -11.09
CA SER A 35 14.87 13.17 -9.67
C SER A 35 13.56 12.50 -9.24
N GLY A 36 12.52 12.58 -10.07
CA GLY A 36 11.25 11.92 -9.83
C GLY A 36 11.38 10.41 -9.66
N PHE A 37 12.14 9.75 -10.53
CA PHE A 37 12.40 8.31 -10.42
C PHE A 37 13.14 7.93 -9.13
N LEU A 38 14.18 8.68 -8.78
CA LEU A 38 14.94 8.41 -7.56
C LEU A 38 14.09 8.56 -6.30
N VAL A 39 13.29 9.63 -6.24
CA VAL A 39 12.39 9.86 -5.10
C VAL A 39 11.28 8.82 -5.05
N ALA A 40 10.68 8.45 -6.18
CA ALA A 40 9.61 7.45 -6.23
C ALA A 40 10.09 6.09 -5.69
N GLY A 41 11.27 5.62 -6.12
CA GLY A 41 11.84 4.35 -5.67
C GLY A 41 12.10 4.31 -4.16
N THR A 42 12.72 5.35 -3.62
CA THR A 42 13.01 5.44 -2.18
C THR A 42 11.74 5.58 -1.34
N SER A 43 10.79 6.38 -1.80
CA SER A 43 9.50 6.58 -1.11
C SER A 43 8.66 5.31 -1.10
N MET A 44 8.61 4.57 -2.20
CA MET A 44 7.88 3.30 -2.29
C MET A 44 8.48 2.26 -1.34
N LYS A 45 9.82 2.13 -1.31
CA LYS A 45 10.49 1.22 -0.38
C LYS A 45 10.24 1.60 1.07
N ALA A 46 10.34 2.88 1.40
CA ALA A 46 10.07 3.37 2.76
C ALA A 46 8.63 3.10 3.19
N ALA A 47 7.65 3.36 2.31
CA ALA A 47 6.25 3.08 2.58
C ALA A 47 5.98 1.57 2.76
N TYR A 48 6.63 0.72 1.96
CA TYR A 48 6.57 -0.73 2.09
C TYR A 48 7.11 -1.18 3.45
N ASP A 49 8.34 -0.81 3.79
CA ASP A 49 8.99 -1.18 5.05
C ASP A 49 8.19 -0.67 6.28
N GLN A 50 7.60 0.53 6.16
CA GLN A 50 6.75 1.10 7.19
C GLN A 50 5.44 0.31 7.35
N SER A 51 4.85 -0.15 6.24
CA SER A 51 3.62 -0.94 6.28
C SER A 51 3.82 -2.29 6.98
N PHE A 52 4.93 -2.96 6.73
CA PHE A 52 5.28 -4.22 7.41
C PHE A 52 5.35 -4.04 8.92
N LYS A 53 6.02 -2.98 9.37
CA LYS A 53 6.14 -2.68 10.82
C LYS A 53 4.80 -2.26 11.43
N LYS A 54 4.05 -1.39 10.75
CA LYS A 54 2.78 -0.83 11.25
C LYS A 54 1.71 -1.89 11.40
N TYR A 55 1.59 -2.77 10.42
CA TYR A 55 0.55 -3.78 10.38
C TYR A 55 1.02 -5.13 10.89
N ASN A 56 2.29 -5.25 11.28
CA ASN A 56 2.92 -6.49 11.73
C ASN A 56 2.61 -7.63 10.74
N ILE A 57 3.01 -7.41 9.49
CA ILE A 57 2.74 -8.36 8.40
C ILE A 57 3.53 -9.64 8.65
N GLU A 58 2.91 -10.76 8.44
CA GLU A 58 3.53 -12.09 8.58
C GLU A 58 4.66 -12.31 7.57
N ASP A 59 5.66 -13.09 7.95
CA ASP A 59 6.75 -13.50 7.04
C ASP A 59 6.29 -14.61 6.08
N GLY A 60 5.27 -15.37 6.47
CA GLY A 60 4.65 -16.41 5.65
C GLY A 60 3.45 -17.04 6.33
N HIS A 61 2.63 -17.74 5.56
CA HIS A 61 1.50 -18.49 6.09
C HIS A 61 1.35 -19.83 5.37
N PHE A 62 0.66 -20.73 6.02
CA PHE A 62 0.23 -22.00 5.44
C PHE A 62 -1.20 -22.31 5.88
N ILE A 63 -1.90 -23.02 5.03
CA ILE A 63 -3.28 -23.44 5.28
C ILE A 63 -3.30 -24.94 5.43
N LEU A 64 -3.86 -25.41 6.52
CA LEU A 64 -4.08 -26.83 6.77
C LEU A 64 -5.40 -27.27 6.12
N LYS A 65 -5.44 -28.51 5.62
CA LYS A 65 -6.67 -29.11 5.09
C LYS A 65 -7.71 -29.38 6.19
N GLU A 66 -7.21 -29.67 7.40
CA GLU A 66 -8.00 -29.96 8.57
C GLU A 66 -7.62 -29.01 9.71
N LYS A 67 -8.52 -28.86 10.68
CA LYS A 67 -8.26 -28.02 11.85
C LYS A 67 -7.07 -28.56 12.62
N ALA A 68 -6.08 -27.71 12.90
CA ALA A 68 -4.92 -28.08 13.73
C ALA A 68 -5.36 -28.56 15.11
N ASP A 69 -4.78 -29.68 15.55
CA ASP A 69 -4.94 -30.12 16.93
C ASP A 69 -4.03 -29.30 17.87
N LYS A 70 -4.23 -29.47 19.17
CA LYS A 70 -3.47 -28.73 20.18
C LYS A 70 -2.01 -29.14 20.24
N ASP A 71 -1.71 -30.38 19.91
CA ASP A 71 -0.34 -30.91 19.99
C ASP A 71 0.51 -30.39 18.84
N LEU A 72 -0.04 -30.31 17.64
CA LEU A 72 0.61 -29.69 16.49
C LEU A 72 0.88 -28.20 16.74
N ILE A 73 -0.12 -27.47 17.25
CA ILE A 73 0.04 -26.05 17.57
C ILE A 73 1.14 -25.86 18.61
N LYS A 74 1.16 -26.69 19.64
CA LYS A 74 2.17 -26.64 20.68
C LYS A 74 3.57 -26.92 20.12
N THR A 75 3.73 -27.99 19.36
CA THR A 75 5.00 -28.35 18.74
C THR A 75 5.57 -27.22 17.88
N LEU A 76 4.71 -26.53 17.10
CA LEU A 76 5.12 -25.40 16.28
C LEU A 76 5.44 -24.13 17.10
N GLN A 77 4.79 -23.96 18.26
CA GLN A 77 5.05 -22.82 19.15
C GLN A 77 6.29 -23.01 20.00
N ASP A 78 6.71 -24.24 20.26
CA ASP A 78 7.91 -24.57 21.04
C ASP A 78 9.21 -24.33 20.25
N ASP A 79 9.12 -24.03 18.93
CA ASP A 79 10.26 -23.62 18.13
C ASP A 79 10.63 -22.17 18.45
N GLU A 80 11.83 -21.95 18.99
CA GLU A 80 12.33 -20.62 19.38
C GLU A 80 12.44 -19.63 18.20
N HIS A 81 12.50 -20.13 16.97
CA HIS A 81 12.65 -19.32 15.75
C HIS A 81 11.31 -18.94 15.11
N VAL A 82 10.20 -19.53 15.58
CA VAL A 82 8.87 -19.35 14.97
C VAL A 82 7.90 -18.71 15.96
N LYS A 83 7.24 -17.64 15.55
CA LYS A 83 6.09 -17.07 16.27
C LYS A 83 4.82 -17.40 15.49
N LEU A 84 4.12 -18.42 15.96
CA LEU A 84 2.89 -18.89 15.31
C LEU A 84 1.67 -18.11 15.79
N TYR A 85 0.88 -17.63 14.84
CA TYR A 85 -0.42 -17.01 15.08
C TYR A 85 -1.51 -17.79 14.33
N SER A 86 -2.40 -18.41 15.07
CA SER A 86 -3.56 -19.09 14.47
C SER A 86 -4.59 -18.05 14.02
N GLN A 87 -5.03 -18.14 12.77
CA GLN A 87 -6.04 -17.27 12.16
C GLN A 87 -7.17 -18.13 11.58
N PRO A 88 -8.07 -18.64 12.42
CA PRO A 88 -9.21 -19.40 11.94
C PRO A 88 -10.14 -18.51 11.11
N TYR A 89 -10.71 -19.07 10.06
CA TYR A 89 -11.73 -18.44 9.25
C TYR A 89 -12.85 -19.45 8.96
N ILE A 90 -14.01 -18.92 8.63
CA ILE A 90 -15.14 -19.69 8.16
C ILE A 90 -15.33 -19.37 6.68
N GLU A 91 -15.52 -20.39 5.85
CA GLU A 91 -15.92 -20.22 4.46
C GLU A 91 -17.41 -20.46 4.34
N GLU A 92 -18.12 -19.49 3.81
CA GLU A 92 -19.54 -19.63 3.47
C GLU A 92 -19.75 -19.31 2.00
N LYS A 93 -20.55 -20.15 1.35
CA LYS A 93 -21.01 -19.93 -0.02
C LYS A 93 -22.33 -19.19 0.03
N ALA A 94 -22.35 -18.02 -0.60
CA ALA A 94 -23.60 -17.30 -0.77
C ALA A 94 -24.40 -17.82 -1.96
N THR A 95 -25.66 -17.44 -2.02
CA THR A 95 -26.62 -17.83 -3.08
C THR A 95 -26.23 -17.34 -4.49
N ASP A 96 -25.32 -16.40 -4.58
CA ASP A 96 -24.83 -15.76 -5.80
C ASP A 96 -23.49 -16.31 -6.33
N ASP A 97 -23.13 -17.54 -5.94
CA ASP A 97 -21.85 -18.20 -6.24
C ASP A 97 -20.59 -17.53 -5.64
N ASN A 98 -20.74 -16.50 -4.83
CA ASN A 98 -19.63 -15.90 -4.10
C ASN A 98 -19.23 -16.77 -2.90
N THR A 99 -17.95 -16.82 -2.61
CA THR A 99 -17.44 -17.46 -1.39
C THR A 99 -16.88 -16.40 -0.46
N TYR A 100 -17.44 -16.31 0.73
CA TYR A 100 -16.99 -15.39 1.76
C TYR A 100 -16.07 -16.10 2.74
N ARG A 101 -14.94 -15.46 3.05
CA ARG A 101 -14.05 -15.87 4.13
C ARG A 101 -14.18 -14.90 5.29
N ILE A 102 -14.75 -15.36 6.36
CA ILE A 102 -15.03 -14.57 7.55
C ILE A 102 -13.93 -14.83 8.58
N TYR A 103 -13.23 -13.79 8.97
CA TYR A 103 -12.15 -13.82 9.94
C TYR A 103 -12.53 -13.07 11.21
N ALA A 104 -12.05 -13.55 12.34
CA ALA A 104 -12.06 -12.75 13.56
C ALA A 104 -11.17 -11.51 13.44
N ASN A 105 -11.45 -10.47 14.22
CA ASN A 105 -10.63 -9.26 14.25
C ASN A 105 -9.16 -9.56 14.57
N ARG A 106 -8.26 -9.09 13.71
CA ARG A 106 -6.81 -9.31 13.84
C ARG A 106 -6.16 -8.19 14.64
N SER A 107 -5.58 -8.54 15.78
CA SER A 107 -4.94 -7.56 16.67
C SER A 107 -3.42 -7.68 16.74
N LYS A 108 -2.88 -8.86 16.47
CA LYS A 108 -1.45 -9.17 16.66
C LYS A 108 -0.66 -9.12 15.36
N VAL A 109 -1.06 -9.89 14.36
CA VAL A 109 -0.41 -10.04 13.06
C VAL A 109 -1.39 -9.73 11.94
N ASN A 110 -0.92 -9.27 10.80
CA ASN A 110 -1.73 -8.86 9.66
C ASN A 110 -2.87 -7.90 10.06
N LYS A 111 -2.52 -6.86 10.79
CA LYS A 111 -3.50 -5.88 11.26
C LYS A 111 -4.19 -5.21 10.09
N ILE A 112 -5.50 -5.02 10.22
CA ILE A 112 -6.31 -4.42 9.16
C ILE A 112 -6.12 -2.90 9.13
N SER A 113 -5.98 -2.34 7.93
CA SER A 113 -6.03 -0.91 7.68
C SER A 113 -7.46 -0.51 7.37
N VAL A 114 -8.09 0.24 8.26
CA VAL A 114 -9.43 0.78 8.03
C VAL A 114 -9.31 2.01 7.13
N LEU A 115 -9.98 1.98 5.99
CA LEU A 115 -10.01 3.09 5.03
C LEU A 115 -11.21 4.01 5.27
N SER A 116 -12.33 3.45 5.69
CA SER A 116 -13.56 4.18 5.99
C SER A 116 -14.29 3.52 7.16
N GLY A 117 -14.95 4.31 8.01
CA GLY A 117 -15.65 3.79 9.17
C GLY A 117 -14.71 3.33 10.30
N ARG A 118 -14.98 2.19 10.90
CA ARG A 118 -14.22 1.59 12.01
C ARG A 118 -14.25 0.07 11.94
N MET A 119 -13.36 -0.59 12.68
CA MET A 119 -13.46 -2.03 12.88
C MET A 119 -14.75 -2.42 13.62
N ALA A 120 -15.28 -3.58 13.27
CA ALA A 120 -16.42 -4.20 13.93
C ALA A 120 -16.16 -4.36 15.43
N LYS A 121 -17.13 -4.01 16.27
CA LYS A 121 -17.08 -4.12 17.74
C LYS A 121 -18.24 -4.94 18.29
N ALA A 122 -19.40 -4.89 17.64
CA ALA A 122 -20.58 -5.64 18.00
C ALA A 122 -20.68 -6.91 17.13
N ASP A 123 -21.47 -7.88 17.59
CA ASP A 123 -21.61 -9.19 16.94
C ASP A 123 -22.38 -9.12 15.61
N ASP A 124 -23.13 -8.04 15.40
CA ASP A 124 -23.87 -7.72 14.19
C ASP A 124 -23.16 -6.77 13.23
N GLU A 125 -21.88 -6.48 13.49
CA GLU A 125 -21.07 -5.61 12.67
C GLU A 125 -19.96 -6.39 11.95
N ILE A 126 -19.74 -6.03 10.70
CA ILE A 126 -18.65 -6.57 9.90
C ILE A 126 -17.80 -5.45 9.26
N ALA A 127 -16.55 -5.76 9.00
CA ALA A 127 -15.68 -4.97 8.12
C ALA A 127 -15.45 -5.76 6.84
N ILE A 128 -15.69 -5.13 5.71
CA ILE A 128 -15.59 -5.77 4.40
C ILE A 128 -14.42 -5.23 3.59
N ASP A 129 -13.99 -6.00 2.61
CA ASP A 129 -12.96 -5.57 1.67
C ASP A 129 -13.43 -4.39 0.83
N ARG A 130 -12.49 -3.47 0.54
CA ARG A 130 -12.78 -2.26 -0.23
C ARG A 130 -13.32 -2.57 -1.63
N LEU A 131 -12.70 -3.51 -2.33
CA LEU A 131 -13.11 -3.83 -3.70
C LEU A 131 -14.50 -4.46 -3.73
N PHE A 132 -14.80 -5.30 -2.73
CA PHE A 132 -16.14 -5.85 -2.58
C PHE A 132 -17.17 -4.75 -2.33
N ALA A 133 -16.87 -3.80 -1.44
CA ALA A 133 -17.75 -2.68 -1.16
C ALA A 133 -17.98 -1.79 -2.40
N GLU A 134 -16.90 -1.45 -3.13
CA GLU A 134 -16.97 -0.64 -4.35
C GLU A 134 -17.77 -1.34 -5.47
N ASN A 135 -17.56 -2.64 -5.67
CA ASN A 135 -18.24 -3.41 -6.72
C ASN A 135 -19.74 -3.62 -6.46
N ASN A 136 -20.15 -3.54 -5.20
CA ASN A 136 -21.56 -3.75 -4.79
C ASN A 136 -22.23 -2.47 -4.26
N ASP A 137 -21.61 -1.31 -4.44
CA ASP A 137 -22.10 0.01 -3.98
C ASP A 137 -22.44 0.07 -2.47
N ILE A 138 -21.74 -0.75 -1.64
CA ILE A 138 -21.97 -0.82 -0.20
C ILE A 138 -21.23 0.32 0.51
N LYS A 139 -21.93 1.01 1.40
CA LYS A 139 -21.41 2.12 2.19
C LYS A 139 -21.37 1.77 3.67
N VAL A 140 -20.56 2.54 4.42
CA VAL A 140 -20.52 2.40 5.89
C VAL A 140 -21.90 2.69 6.48
N GLY A 141 -22.43 1.73 7.22
CA GLY A 141 -23.76 1.77 7.84
C GLY A 141 -24.85 1.04 7.09
N ASP A 142 -24.56 0.51 5.92
CA ASP A 142 -25.50 -0.35 5.19
C ASP A 142 -25.58 -1.75 5.85
N SER A 143 -26.66 -2.44 5.64
CA SER A 143 -26.85 -3.85 6.00
C SER A 143 -26.65 -4.73 4.77
N ILE A 144 -26.01 -5.86 4.93
CA ILE A 144 -25.77 -6.84 3.87
C ILE A 144 -26.23 -8.23 4.30
#